data_c885be247f6f0d3f22d7b2e8fb78c749
#
_entry.id   c885be247f6f0d3f22d7b2e8fb78c749
#
_cell.length_a   1.000
_cell.length_b   1.000
_cell.length_c   1.000
_cell.angle_alpha   90.00
_cell.angle_beta   90.00
_cell.angle_gamma   90.00
#
_symmetry.space_group_name_H-M   'P 1'
#
loop_
_entity.id
_entity.type
_entity.pdbx_description
1 polymer ?
#
loop_
_entity_poly.entity_id
_entity_poly.type
_entity_poly.pdbx_seq_one_letter_code
_entity_poly.pdbx_strand_id
1 'polypeptide(L)'
;VIELDNGLRHYAQVIKEYTNMDISQLPGAGAAGGMGGGLLPFLNAELQSGIEVILKTLRFEEVVRQADLILTGEGKLDRQTGMGKALDGILRVGEKCQVPVIALGGAVEATEALNRMGFTAVLPIQPFPVTLEEAMQPEFTKENIERTVRQVVRIIKQFTK
;
A
#
# COMPACT_ATOMS: atom_id res chain seq x y z
N VAL A 1 19.50 -6.54 16.16
CA VAL A 1 18.77 -5.26 15.99
C VAL A 1 19.60 -4.11 16.57
N ILE A 2 19.99 -4.13 17.86
CA ILE A 2 20.73 -3.04 18.52
C ILE A 2 22.05 -2.72 17.82
N GLU A 3 22.80 -3.72 17.40
CA GLU A 3 24.08 -3.57 16.71
C GLU A 3 23.91 -2.85 15.36
N LEU A 4 22.89 -3.24 14.57
CA LEU A 4 22.57 -2.60 13.30
C LEU A 4 22.11 -1.16 13.48
N ASP A 5 21.30 -0.90 14.51
CA ASP A 5 20.82 0.47 14.83
C ASP A 5 22.00 1.38 15.25
N ASN A 6 22.92 0.86 16.06
CA ASN A 6 24.14 1.58 16.42
C ASN A 6 25.02 1.85 15.20
N GLY A 7 25.13 0.89 14.29
CA GLY A 7 25.85 1.05 13.02
C GLY A 7 25.26 2.17 12.16
N LEU A 8 23.92 2.23 12.04
CA LEU A 8 23.24 3.28 11.30
C LEU A 8 23.39 4.67 11.96
N ARG A 9 23.39 4.73 13.29
CA ARG A 9 23.65 5.98 14.01
C ARG A 9 25.08 6.49 13.77
N HIS A 10 26.06 5.60 13.86
CA HIS A 10 27.46 5.96 13.56
C HIS A 10 27.59 6.41 12.09
N TYR A 11 26.98 5.70 11.17
CA TYR A 11 26.95 6.06 9.74
C TYR A 11 26.37 7.46 9.51
N ALA A 12 25.24 7.78 10.14
CA ALA A 12 24.64 9.11 10.05
C ALA A 12 25.54 10.21 10.62
N GLN A 13 26.26 9.90 11.70
CA GLN A 13 27.22 10.84 12.29
C GLN A 13 28.40 11.12 11.34
N VAL A 14 28.99 10.10 10.75
CA VAL A 14 30.09 10.25 9.77
C VAL A 14 29.63 11.07 8.56
N ILE A 15 28.44 10.79 8.03
CA ILE A 15 27.88 11.59 6.95
C ILE A 15 27.72 13.05 7.33
N LYS A 16 27.21 13.32 8.52
CA LYS A 16 27.04 14.68 9.02
C LYS A 16 28.37 15.43 9.14
N GLU A 17 29.39 14.77 9.66
CA GLU A 17 30.73 15.34 9.79
C GLU A 17 31.37 15.66 8.43
N TYR A 18 31.12 14.81 7.43
CA TYR A 18 31.70 14.94 6.08
C TYR A 18 30.96 15.90 5.18
N THR A 19 29.63 15.93 5.26
CA THR A 19 28.74 16.64 4.29
C THR A 19 28.00 17.82 4.90
N ASN A 20 28.07 17.99 6.25
CA ASN A 20 27.24 18.89 7.03
C ASN A 20 25.74 18.66 6.96
N MET A 21 25.30 17.50 6.42
CA MET A 21 23.89 17.11 6.32
C MET A 21 23.53 16.09 7.40
N ASP A 22 22.54 16.40 8.23
CA ASP A 22 22.04 15.48 9.25
C ASP A 22 20.92 14.60 8.68
N ILE A 23 21.24 13.34 8.46
CA ILE A 23 20.27 12.34 7.93
C ILE A 23 19.60 11.51 9.04
N SER A 24 19.96 11.70 10.30
CA SER A 24 19.55 10.83 11.41
C SER A 24 18.06 10.79 11.65
N GLN A 25 17.34 11.87 11.32
CA GLN A 25 15.90 12.02 11.53
C GLN A 25 15.11 12.06 10.21
N LEU A 26 15.78 11.85 9.08
CA LEU A 26 15.10 11.88 7.79
C LEU A 26 14.34 10.57 7.53
N PRO A 27 13.03 10.60 7.31
CA PRO A 27 12.25 9.43 6.99
C PRO A 27 12.81 8.71 5.76
N GLY A 28 13.04 7.41 5.88
CA GLY A 28 13.60 6.58 4.80
C GLY A 28 15.13 6.56 4.73
N ALA A 29 15.86 7.38 5.48
CA ALA A 29 17.32 7.38 5.47
C ALA A 29 17.92 6.03 5.87
N GLY A 30 17.30 5.31 6.82
CA GLY A 30 17.69 3.96 7.23
C GLY A 30 17.29 2.83 6.27
N ALA A 31 16.51 3.11 5.24
CA ALA A 31 16.03 2.11 4.29
C ALA A 31 17.19 1.41 3.57
N ALA A 32 17.00 0.12 3.30
CA ALA A 32 18.00 -0.74 2.66
C ALA A 32 19.38 -0.67 3.35
N GLY A 33 19.38 -0.74 4.69
CA GLY A 33 20.63 -0.72 5.48
C GLY A 33 21.37 0.63 5.47
N GLY A 34 20.64 1.74 5.30
CA GLY A 34 21.22 3.10 5.27
C GLY A 34 21.56 3.62 3.87
N MET A 35 21.26 2.86 2.82
CA MET A 35 21.50 3.27 1.43
C MET A 35 20.77 4.59 1.11
N GLY A 36 19.50 4.72 1.55
CA GLY A 36 18.74 5.95 1.38
C GLY A 36 19.48 7.18 1.93
N GLY A 37 19.98 7.07 3.15
CA GLY A 37 20.77 8.16 3.79
C GLY A 37 22.07 8.48 3.07
N GLY A 38 22.74 7.47 2.50
CA GLY A 38 23.97 7.68 1.74
C GLY A 38 23.76 8.38 0.40
N LEU A 39 22.66 8.09 -0.30
CA LEU A 39 22.38 8.69 -1.60
C LEU A 39 22.01 10.18 -1.51
N LEU A 40 21.39 10.60 -0.42
CA LEU A 40 20.97 11.99 -0.23
C LEU A 40 22.10 13.00 -0.41
N PRO A 41 23.18 12.97 0.42
CA PRO A 41 24.21 14.01 0.40
C PRO A 41 25.17 13.91 -0.79
N PHE A 42 25.37 12.71 -1.35
CA PHE A 42 26.39 12.51 -2.39
C PHE A 42 25.84 12.64 -3.82
N LEU A 43 24.55 12.33 -4.02
CA LEU A 43 23.93 12.36 -5.33
C LEU A 43 22.82 13.41 -5.45
N ASN A 44 22.63 14.23 -4.43
CA ASN A 44 21.49 15.15 -4.33
C ASN A 44 20.16 14.41 -4.62
N ALA A 45 20.05 13.17 -4.09
CA ALA A 45 18.91 12.32 -4.29
C ALA A 45 17.71 12.81 -3.49
N GLU A 46 16.51 12.43 -3.91
CA GLU A 46 15.27 12.66 -3.20
C GLU A 46 14.67 11.32 -2.79
N LEU A 47 14.34 11.16 -1.51
CA LEU A 47 13.65 9.97 -1.02
C LEU A 47 12.16 10.15 -1.20
N GLN A 48 11.56 9.30 -2.00
CA GLN A 48 10.12 9.28 -2.25
C GLN A 48 9.51 7.91 -1.93
N SER A 49 8.26 7.90 -1.53
CA SER A 49 7.50 6.66 -1.38
C SER A 49 7.36 5.97 -2.75
N GLY A 50 7.71 4.68 -2.83
CA GLY A 50 7.63 3.93 -4.08
C GLY A 50 6.22 3.94 -4.69
N ILE A 51 5.18 3.85 -3.85
CA ILE A 51 3.79 3.92 -4.34
C ILE A 51 3.45 5.31 -4.90
N GLU A 52 3.92 6.39 -4.28
CA GLU A 52 3.67 7.75 -4.78
C GLU A 52 4.32 7.98 -6.13
N VAL A 53 5.55 7.50 -6.32
CA VAL A 53 6.26 7.55 -7.62
C VAL A 53 5.46 6.80 -8.69
N ILE A 54 4.99 5.58 -8.38
CA ILE A 54 4.21 4.76 -9.32
C ILE A 54 2.89 5.46 -9.68
N LEU A 55 2.12 5.89 -8.69
CA LEU A 55 0.82 6.54 -8.92
C LEU A 55 0.95 7.84 -9.71
N LYS A 56 2.00 8.64 -9.43
CA LYS A 56 2.32 9.85 -10.19
C LYS A 56 2.70 9.55 -11.63
N THR A 57 3.57 8.55 -11.84
CA THR A 57 4.01 8.14 -13.18
C THR A 57 2.86 7.64 -14.05
N LEU A 58 1.93 6.89 -13.44
CA LEU A 58 0.72 6.39 -14.11
C LEU A 58 -0.36 7.45 -14.26
N ARG A 59 -0.17 8.66 -13.74
CA ARG A 59 -1.24 9.69 -13.65
C ARG A 59 -2.53 9.13 -13.05
N PHE A 60 -2.38 8.30 -12.02
CA PHE A 60 -3.48 7.52 -11.48
C PHE A 60 -4.65 8.40 -10.99
N GLU A 61 -4.37 9.57 -10.44
CA GLU A 61 -5.39 10.53 -10.02
C GLU A 61 -6.29 10.98 -11.18
N GLU A 62 -5.73 11.19 -12.38
CA GLU A 62 -6.51 11.59 -13.57
C GLU A 62 -7.48 10.48 -13.99
N VAL A 63 -7.06 9.22 -13.88
CA VAL A 63 -7.89 8.05 -14.15
C VAL A 63 -9.01 7.92 -13.10
N VAL A 64 -8.64 8.06 -11.81
CA VAL A 64 -9.58 7.92 -10.70
C VAL A 64 -10.68 8.98 -10.73
N ARG A 65 -10.40 10.20 -11.16
CA ARG A 65 -11.42 11.27 -11.30
C ARG A 65 -12.57 10.91 -12.25
N GLN A 66 -12.38 9.92 -13.10
CA GLN A 66 -13.38 9.45 -14.07
C GLN A 66 -13.99 8.09 -13.67
N ALA A 67 -13.65 7.59 -12.49
CA ALA A 67 -14.12 6.31 -11.99
C ALA A 67 -15.23 6.48 -10.95
N ASP A 68 -16.17 5.56 -10.93
CA ASP A 68 -17.24 5.48 -9.93
C ASP A 68 -16.80 4.66 -8.70
N LEU A 69 -15.77 3.84 -8.84
CA LEU A 69 -15.29 2.91 -7.83
C LEU A 69 -13.85 2.49 -8.10
N ILE A 70 -13.06 2.36 -7.05
CA ILE A 70 -11.77 1.70 -7.09
C ILE A 70 -11.89 0.32 -6.44
N LEU A 71 -11.46 -0.71 -7.17
CA LEU A 71 -11.23 -2.04 -6.63
C LEU A 71 -9.73 -2.28 -6.51
N THR A 72 -9.28 -2.61 -5.32
CA THR A 72 -7.87 -2.93 -5.05
C THR A 72 -7.77 -4.20 -4.23
N GLY A 73 -6.57 -4.77 -4.08
CA GLY A 73 -6.45 -5.97 -3.27
C GLY A 73 -5.02 -6.39 -2.98
N GLU A 74 -4.91 -7.24 -1.97
CA GLU A 74 -3.66 -7.92 -1.57
C GLU A 74 -3.96 -9.37 -1.17
N GLY A 75 -2.91 -10.19 -1.08
CA GLY A 75 -3.04 -11.56 -0.59
C GLY A 75 -3.53 -11.63 0.85
N LYS A 76 -3.14 -10.67 1.70
CA LYS A 76 -3.60 -10.57 3.09
C LYS A 76 -3.83 -9.11 3.48
N LEU A 77 -5.02 -8.84 4.00
CA LEU A 77 -5.41 -7.55 4.55
C LEU A 77 -5.38 -7.60 6.08
N ASP A 78 -4.46 -6.88 6.68
CA ASP A 78 -4.26 -6.79 8.13
C ASP A 78 -4.05 -5.33 8.57
N ARG A 79 -3.75 -5.11 9.85
CA ARG A 79 -3.51 -3.77 10.39
C ARG A 79 -2.29 -3.06 9.78
N GLN A 80 -1.35 -3.79 9.18
CA GLN A 80 -0.15 -3.21 8.55
C GLN A 80 -0.42 -2.78 7.11
N THR A 81 -1.52 -3.21 6.51
CA THR A 81 -1.93 -2.87 5.14
C THR A 81 -1.98 -1.36 4.90
N GLY A 82 -2.34 -0.57 5.94
CA GLY A 82 -2.41 0.89 5.88
C GLY A 82 -1.10 1.63 6.22
N MET A 83 0.03 0.95 6.35
CA MET A 83 1.28 1.60 6.75
C MET A 83 2.19 1.90 5.55
N GLY A 84 1.81 2.87 4.70
CA GLY A 84 2.66 3.35 3.59
C GLY A 84 2.88 2.36 2.45
N LYS A 85 2.06 1.31 2.36
CA LYS A 85 2.06 0.31 1.29
C LYS A 85 1.17 0.74 0.11
N ALA A 86 1.10 -0.10 -0.91
CA ALA A 86 0.36 0.19 -2.14
C ALA A 86 -1.11 0.59 -1.89
N LEU A 87 -1.80 -0.13 -1.02
CA LEU A 87 -3.21 0.12 -0.71
C LEU A 87 -3.45 1.47 -0.02
N ASP A 88 -2.55 1.91 0.85
CA ASP A 88 -2.62 3.23 1.50
C ASP A 88 -2.49 4.37 0.46
N GLY A 89 -1.57 4.24 -0.50
CA GLY A 89 -1.45 5.21 -1.59
C GLY A 89 -2.71 5.29 -2.46
N ILE A 90 -3.28 4.14 -2.81
CA ILE A 90 -4.52 4.05 -3.59
C ILE A 90 -5.69 4.67 -2.81
N LEU A 91 -5.81 4.36 -1.52
CA LEU A 91 -6.86 4.89 -0.66
C LEU A 91 -6.81 6.42 -0.61
N ARG A 92 -5.63 7.01 -0.38
CA ARG A 92 -5.45 8.48 -0.37
C ARG A 92 -5.88 9.13 -1.69
N VAL A 93 -5.61 8.51 -2.83
CA VAL A 93 -6.09 9.04 -4.12
C VAL A 93 -7.61 8.92 -4.23
N GLY A 94 -8.19 7.80 -3.80
CA GLY A 94 -9.64 7.62 -3.75
C GLY A 94 -10.33 8.68 -2.89
N GLU A 95 -9.83 8.92 -1.67
CA GLU A 95 -10.33 9.98 -0.76
C GLU A 95 -10.22 11.37 -1.39
N LYS A 96 -9.05 11.70 -1.95
CA LYS A 96 -8.82 12.98 -2.63
C LYS A 96 -9.79 13.21 -3.78
N CYS A 97 -10.10 12.18 -4.54
CA CYS A 97 -11.02 12.24 -5.69
C CYS A 97 -12.49 12.00 -5.30
N GLN A 98 -12.77 11.68 -4.03
CA GLN A 98 -14.11 11.31 -3.53
C GLN A 98 -14.68 10.07 -4.23
N VAL A 99 -13.81 9.13 -4.61
CA VAL A 99 -14.17 7.86 -5.23
C VAL A 99 -14.05 6.74 -4.20
N PRO A 100 -15.11 5.96 -3.96
CA PRO A 100 -15.10 4.88 -2.98
C PRO A 100 -14.05 3.82 -3.33
N VAL A 101 -13.42 3.24 -2.30
CA VAL A 101 -12.38 2.21 -2.45
C VAL A 101 -12.81 0.94 -1.75
N ILE A 102 -12.90 -0.15 -2.47
CA ILE A 102 -13.14 -1.49 -1.93
C ILE A 102 -11.85 -2.30 -2.01
N ALA A 103 -11.44 -2.86 -0.88
CA ALA A 103 -10.29 -3.75 -0.80
C ALA A 103 -10.73 -5.22 -0.80
N LEU A 104 -10.09 -6.03 -1.65
CA LEU A 104 -10.27 -7.47 -1.75
C LEU A 104 -9.06 -8.18 -1.15
N GLY A 105 -9.26 -9.16 -0.29
CA GLY A 105 -8.17 -9.91 0.34
C GLY A 105 -8.31 -11.42 0.20
N GLY A 106 -7.20 -12.12 -0.04
CA GLY A 106 -7.16 -13.58 0.11
C GLY A 106 -7.45 -13.99 1.55
N ALA A 107 -6.88 -13.27 2.50
CA ALA A 107 -7.23 -13.32 3.92
C ALA A 107 -7.52 -11.90 4.44
N VAL A 108 -8.48 -11.77 5.35
CA VAL A 108 -8.88 -10.48 5.93
C VAL A 108 -8.95 -10.62 7.45
N GLU A 109 -8.07 -9.90 8.16
CA GLU A 109 -7.98 -9.99 9.64
C GLU A 109 -8.43 -8.72 10.36
N ALA A 110 -8.53 -7.58 9.69
CA ALA A 110 -8.71 -6.28 10.34
C ALA A 110 -9.77 -5.40 9.68
N THR A 111 -10.91 -5.99 9.27
CA THR A 111 -11.98 -5.31 8.56
C THR A 111 -12.35 -3.95 9.15
N GLU A 112 -12.72 -3.89 10.44
CA GLU A 112 -13.14 -2.64 11.08
C GLU A 112 -12.03 -1.58 11.13
N ALA A 113 -10.77 -2.00 11.30
CA ALA A 113 -9.65 -1.07 11.32
C ALA A 113 -9.45 -0.45 9.94
N LEU A 114 -9.52 -1.26 8.88
CA LEU A 114 -9.40 -0.82 7.50
C LEU A 114 -10.58 0.08 7.07
N ASN A 115 -11.80 -0.25 7.49
CA ASN A 115 -12.95 0.64 7.24
C ASN A 115 -12.77 1.99 7.93
N ARG A 116 -12.26 2.02 9.18
CA ARG A 116 -11.94 3.29 9.87
C ARG A 116 -10.84 4.10 9.21
N MET A 117 -9.97 3.46 8.41
CA MET A 117 -8.96 4.15 7.61
C MET A 117 -9.53 4.79 6.33
N GLY A 118 -10.78 4.46 5.95
CA GLY A 118 -11.44 5.05 4.79
C GLY A 118 -11.87 4.05 3.70
N PHE A 119 -11.51 2.76 3.81
CA PHE A 119 -12.03 1.77 2.86
C PHE A 119 -13.54 1.65 3.00
N THR A 120 -14.25 1.80 1.90
CA THR A 120 -15.72 1.69 1.84
C THR A 120 -16.19 0.30 2.20
N ALA A 121 -15.48 -0.72 1.73
CA ALA A 121 -15.67 -2.11 2.11
C ALA A 121 -14.35 -2.89 2.03
N VAL A 122 -14.27 -3.94 2.84
CA VAL A 122 -13.13 -4.86 2.88
C VAL A 122 -13.68 -6.28 2.81
N LEU A 123 -13.41 -6.99 1.74
CA LEU A 123 -14.07 -8.25 1.42
C LEU A 123 -13.04 -9.38 1.22
N PRO A 124 -13.25 -10.54 1.88
CA PRO A 124 -12.50 -11.74 1.53
C PRO A 124 -12.95 -12.28 0.18
N ILE A 125 -12.01 -12.78 -0.62
CA ILE A 125 -12.36 -13.46 -1.88
C ILE A 125 -12.62 -14.95 -1.69
N GLN A 126 -12.21 -15.54 -0.56
CA GLN A 126 -12.38 -16.94 -0.27
C GLN A 126 -13.86 -17.28 -0.02
N PRO A 127 -14.43 -18.26 -0.72
CA PRO A 127 -15.86 -18.62 -0.57
C PRO A 127 -16.14 -19.50 0.64
N PHE A 128 -15.13 -20.25 1.06
CA PHE A 128 -15.15 -21.20 2.18
C PHE A 128 -13.71 -21.44 2.65
N PRO A 129 -13.48 -22.07 3.80
CA PRO A 129 -12.14 -22.40 4.26
C PRO A 129 -11.42 -23.31 3.27
N VAL A 130 -10.21 -22.91 2.87
CA VAL A 130 -9.31 -23.65 1.99
C VAL A 130 -7.90 -23.61 2.55
N THR A 131 -7.05 -24.52 2.10
CA THR A 131 -5.61 -24.46 2.42
C THR A 131 -4.94 -23.28 1.73
N LEU A 132 -3.80 -22.84 2.24
CA LEU A 132 -3.04 -21.76 1.59
C LEU A 132 -2.60 -22.16 0.19
N GLU A 133 -2.22 -23.43 -0.01
CA GLU A 133 -1.81 -23.97 -1.31
C GLU A 133 -2.93 -23.87 -2.34
N GLU A 134 -4.15 -24.26 -1.96
CA GLU A 134 -5.34 -24.12 -2.82
C GLU A 134 -5.67 -22.66 -3.09
N ALA A 135 -5.63 -21.82 -2.04
CA ALA A 135 -5.90 -20.38 -2.16
C ALA A 135 -4.94 -19.67 -3.11
N MET A 136 -3.70 -20.13 -3.22
CA MET A 136 -2.67 -19.56 -4.09
C MET A 136 -2.69 -20.09 -5.52
N GLN A 137 -3.57 -21.03 -5.86
CA GLN A 137 -3.71 -21.49 -7.23
C GLN A 137 -4.28 -20.36 -8.11
N PRO A 138 -3.62 -20.01 -9.23
CA PRO A 138 -4.00 -18.85 -10.04
C PRO A 138 -5.45 -18.89 -10.52
N GLU A 139 -5.91 -20.04 -11.03
CA GLU A 139 -7.27 -20.18 -11.55
C GLU A 139 -8.31 -20.06 -10.43
N PHE A 140 -8.06 -20.67 -9.27
CA PHE A 140 -8.93 -20.58 -8.11
C PHE A 140 -9.05 -19.13 -7.62
N THR A 141 -7.91 -18.42 -7.51
CA THR A 141 -7.87 -17.02 -7.11
C THR A 141 -8.65 -16.15 -8.10
N LYS A 142 -8.42 -16.33 -9.40
CA LYS A 142 -9.10 -15.57 -10.46
C LYS A 142 -10.62 -15.75 -10.40
N GLU A 143 -11.11 -16.99 -10.34
CA GLU A 143 -12.54 -17.28 -10.23
C GLU A 143 -13.17 -16.63 -8.99
N ASN A 144 -12.46 -16.65 -7.87
CA ASN A 144 -12.92 -16.06 -6.62
C ASN A 144 -12.98 -14.53 -6.67
N ILE A 145 -11.99 -13.89 -7.29
CA ILE A 145 -12.02 -12.43 -7.54
C ILE A 145 -13.20 -12.09 -8.43
N GLU A 146 -13.37 -12.77 -9.56
CA GLU A 146 -14.48 -12.54 -10.50
C GLU A 146 -15.84 -12.70 -9.82
N ARG A 147 -16.00 -13.75 -9.02
CA ARG A 147 -17.23 -13.98 -8.26
C ARG A 147 -17.52 -12.86 -7.29
N THR A 148 -16.54 -12.45 -6.48
CA THR A 148 -16.68 -11.41 -5.47
C THR A 148 -17.01 -10.06 -6.12
N VAL A 149 -16.26 -9.67 -7.15
CA VAL A 149 -16.49 -8.44 -7.91
C VAL A 149 -17.87 -8.43 -8.56
N ARG A 150 -18.31 -9.56 -9.12
CA ARG A 150 -19.65 -9.69 -9.70
C ARG A 150 -20.77 -9.43 -8.68
N GLN A 151 -20.60 -9.89 -7.42
CA GLN A 151 -21.58 -9.59 -6.37
C GLN A 151 -21.57 -8.10 -6.00
N VAL A 152 -20.39 -7.50 -5.86
CA VAL A 152 -20.27 -6.05 -5.59
C VAL A 152 -20.98 -5.24 -6.68
N VAL A 153 -20.68 -5.50 -7.95
CA VAL A 153 -21.31 -4.78 -9.08
C VAL A 153 -22.83 -5.00 -9.13
N ARG A 154 -23.32 -6.21 -8.79
CA ARG A 154 -24.76 -6.47 -8.71
C ARG A 154 -25.44 -5.63 -7.63
N ILE A 155 -24.81 -5.46 -6.46
CA ILE A 155 -25.34 -4.62 -5.39
C ILE A 155 -25.39 -3.16 -5.87
N ILE A 156 -24.29 -2.64 -6.41
CA ILE A 156 -24.19 -1.26 -6.89
C ILE A 156 -25.31 -0.96 -7.91
N LYS A 157 -25.51 -1.85 -8.89
CA LYS A 157 -26.57 -1.70 -9.92
C LYS A 157 -28.00 -1.63 -9.38
N GLN A 158 -28.26 -2.04 -8.15
CA GLN A 158 -29.60 -1.90 -7.55
C GLN A 158 -29.84 -0.49 -7.01
N PHE A 159 -28.77 0.23 -6.68
CA PHE A 159 -28.86 1.56 -6.08
C PHE A 159 -28.55 2.70 -7.05
N THR A 160 -27.89 2.41 -8.16
CA THR A 160 -27.68 3.33 -9.30
C THR A 160 -28.75 3.11 -10.34
N LYS A 161 -29.90 3.75 -10.15
CA LYS A 161 -30.96 3.89 -11.17
C LYS A 161 -30.84 5.23 -11.86
#